data_b39f6fae3a434cdd1a792f729b1b01dc
#
_entry.id   b39f6fae3a434cdd1a792f729b1b01dc
#
_cell.length_a   1.000
_cell.length_b   1.000
_cell.length_c   1.000
_cell.angle_alpha   90.00
_cell.angle_beta   90.00
_cell.angle_gamma   90.00
#
_symmetry.space_group_name_H-M   'P 1'
#
loop_
_entity.id
_entity.type
_entity.pdbx_description
1 polymer ?
#
loop_
_entity_poly.entity_id
_entity_poly.type
_entity_poly.pdbx_seq_one_letter_code
_entity_poly.pdbx_strand_id
1 'polypeptide(L)'
;MVTVIAKSYLTEENRERLLEMSKQLVEITVKQEGCIRYDAYLDENDPNIMIMVEEWESKEALNNHTNSDYYHKIVSESAEYITQMPEVHICKKVL
;
A
#
# COMPACT_ATOMS: atom_id res chain seq x y z
N MET A 1 10.88 -14.42 -3.21
CA MET A 1 9.61 -13.73 -2.92
C MET A 1 9.83 -12.68 -1.84
N VAL A 2 9.19 -11.54 -2.00
CA VAL A 2 9.30 -10.42 -1.06
C VAL A 2 7.93 -10.09 -0.51
N THR A 3 7.83 -9.91 0.81
CA THR A 3 6.58 -9.52 1.48
C THR A 3 6.74 -8.10 2.00
N VAL A 4 5.72 -7.27 1.79
CA VAL A 4 5.68 -5.90 2.31
C VAL A 4 4.47 -5.77 3.22
N ILE A 5 4.71 -5.21 4.40
CA ILE A 5 3.65 -4.85 5.34
C ILE A 5 3.75 -3.34 5.53
N ALA A 6 2.69 -2.64 5.17
CA ALA A 6 2.64 -1.19 5.30
C ALA A 6 1.46 -0.80 6.18
N LYS A 7 1.73 -0.01 7.21
CA LYS A 7 0.71 0.47 8.13
C LYS A 7 0.52 1.96 7.95
N SER A 8 -0.69 2.36 7.62
CA SER A 8 -1.06 3.76 7.41
C SER A 8 -2.06 4.22 8.46
N TYR A 9 -1.94 5.49 8.84
CA TYR A 9 -2.79 6.09 9.87
C TYR A 9 -3.75 7.06 9.22
N LEU A 10 -5.04 6.82 9.43
CA LEU A 10 -6.12 7.62 8.89
C LEU A 10 -6.71 8.51 9.98
N THR A 11 -7.52 9.46 9.57
CA THR A 11 -8.35 10.25 10.48
C THR A 11 -9.79 10.15 10.01
N GLU A 12 -10.72 10.54 10.85
CA GLU A 12 -12.13 10.58 10.45
C GLU A 12 -12.34 11.44 9.19
N GLU A 13 -11.58 12.55 9.10
CA GLU A 13 -11.71 13.48 7.98
C GLU A 13 -11.16 12.96 6.67
N ASN A 14 -10.01 12.25 6.70
CA ASN A 14 -9.35 11.80 5.47
C ASN A 14 -9.62 10.34 5.09
N ARG A 15 -10.28 9.58 5.96
CA ARG A 15 -10.46 8.12 5.78
C ARG A 15 -11.08 7.75 4.45
N GLU A 16 -12.21 8.35 4.13
CA GLU A 16 -12.94 8.02 2.92
C GLU A 16 -12.11 8.29 1.66
N ARG A 17 -11.43 9.44 1.63
CA ARG A 17 -10.60 9.82 0.49
C ARG A 17 -9.40 8.90 0.33
N LEU A 18 -8.69 8.60 1.43
CA LEU A 18 -7.53 7.73 1.37
C LEU A 18 -7.90 6.29 1.04
N LEU A 19 -9.05 5.81 1.50
CA LEU A 19 -9.54 4.48 1.11
C LEU A 19 -9.86 4.42 -0.38
N GLU A 20 -10.44 5.46 -0.95
CA GLU A 20 -10.72 5.51 -2.39
C GLU A 20 -9.43 5.49 -3.21
N MET A 21 -8.42 6.26 -2.79
CA MET A 21 -7.12 6.27 -3.44
C MET A 21 -6.42 4.91 -3.33
N SER A 22 -6.52 4.26 -2.18
CA SER A 22 -5.96 2.93 -1.97
C SER A 22 -6.66 1.88 -2.83
N LYS A 23 -7.96 2.01 -3.02
CA LYS A 23 -8.72 1.13 -3.91
C LYS A 23 -8.20 1.24 -5.34
N GLN A 24 -7.96 2.45 -5.84
CA GLN A 24 -7.40 2.66 -7.17
C GLN A 24 -6.02 2.02 -7.28
N LEU A 25 -5.19 2.20 -6.25
CA LEU A 25 -3.85 1.62 -6.23
C LEU A 25 -3.89 0.10 -6.28
N VAL A 26 -4.76 -0.52 -5.49
CA VAL A 26 -4.94 -1.98 -5.49
C VAL A 26 -5.36 -2.48 -6.88
N GLU A 27 -6.37 -1.85 -7.48
CA GLU A 27 -6.89 -2.27 -8.78
C GLU A 27 -5.84 -2.26 -9.88
N ILE A 28 -4.94 -1.29 -9.86
CA ILE A 28 -3.86 -1.18 -10.85
C ILE A 28 -2.73 -2.15 -10.52
N THR A 29 -2.33 -2.19 -9.24
CA THR A 29 -1.17 -2.95 -8.80
C THR A 29 -1.32 -4.46 -9.01
N VAL A 30 -2.50 -5.02 -8.78
CA VAL A 30 -2.73 -6.46 -8.96
C VAL A 30 -2.53 -6.92 -10.39
N LYS A 31 -2.53 -6.01 -11.35
CA LYS A 31 -2.28 -6.32 -12.76
C LYS A 31 -0.81 -6.19 -13.14
N GLN A 32 0.03 -5.67 -12.26
CA GLN A 32 1.43 -5.50 -12.55
C GLN A 32 2.17 -6.84 -12.54
N GLU A 33 3.07 -7.03 -13.51
CA GLU A 33 3.90 -8.21 -13.58
C GLU A 33 4.72 -8.36 -12.30
N GLY A 34 4.72 -9.57 -11.75
CA GLY A 34 5.46 -9.87 -10.52
C GLY A 34 4.68 -9.63 -9.23
N CYS A 35 3.48 -9.06 -9.33
CA CYS A 35 2.62 -8.90 -8.16
C CYS A 35 1.87 -10.20 -7.89
N ILE A 36 2.13 -10.82 -6.74
CA ILE A 36 1.46 -12.03 -6.30
C ILE A 36 0.20 -11.66 -5.51
N ARG A 37 0.34 -10.66 -4.65
CA ARG A 37 -0.72 -10.24 -3.74
C ARG A 37 -0.57 -8.76 -3.42
N TYR A 38 -1.69 -8.05 -3.37
CA TYR A 38 -1.72 -6.64 -2.98
C TYR A 38 -3.08 -6.35 -2.35
N ASP A 39 -3.17 -6.48 -1.03
CA ASP A 39 -4.43 -6.36 -0.30
C ASP A 39 -4.39 -5.23 0.73
N ALA A 40 -5.53 -4.60 0.93
CA ALA A 40 -5.71 -3.56 1.94
C ALA A 40 -6.71 -4.04 3.00
N TYR A 41 -6.36 -3.81 4.25
CA TYR A 41 -7.20 -4.17 5.40
C TYR A 41 -7.37 -2.97 6.31
N LEU A 42 -8.53 -2.89 6.97
CA LEU A 42 -8.68 -1.99 8.10
C LEU A 42 -8.58 -2.82 9.37
N ASP A 43 -7.96 -2.24 10.39
CA ASP A 43 -7.92 -2.89 11.70
C ASP A 43 -9.35 -3.05 12.21
N GLU A 44 -9.66 -4.24 12.76
CA GLU A 44 -11.02 -4.53 13.23
C GLU A 44 -11.47 -3.60 14.34
N ASN A 45 -10.56 -3.19 15.20
CA ASN A 45 -10.86 -2.39 16.38
C ASN A 45 -10.57 -0.89 16.20
N ASP A 46 -9.89 -0.50 15.12
CA ASP A 46 -9.56 0.89 14.88
C ASP A 46 -9.66 1.23 13.38
N PRO A 47 -10.75 1.88 12.95
CA PRO A 47 -10.95 2.19 11.53
C PRO A 47 -9.96 3.22 10.98
N ASN A 48 -9.11 3.77 11.83
CA ASN A 48 -8.09 4.73 11.43
C ASN A 48 -6.72 4.07 11.18
N ILE A 49 -6.67 2.74 11.20
CA ILE A 49 -5.47 1.98 10.86
C ILE A 49 -5.75 1.14 9.62
N MET A 50 -4.99 1.39 8.56
CA MET A 50 -5.05 0.59 7.33
C MET A 50 -3.74 -0.17 7.17
N ILE A 51 -3.85 -1.44 6.83
CA ILE A 51 -2.69 -2.31 6.65
C ILE A 51 -2.71 -2.84 5.23
N MET A 52 -1.61 -2.62 4.50
CA MET A 52 -1.38 -3.22 3.20
C MET A 52 -0.54 -4.46 3.39
N VAL A 53 -0.93 -5.54 2.75
CA VAL A 53 -0.16 -6.79 2.71
C VAL A 53 0.15 -7.10 1.26
N GLU A 54 1.43 -7.15 0.92
CA GLU A 54 1.89 -7.31 -0.45
C GLU A 54 2.86 -8.47 -0.56
N GLU A 55 2.77 -9.20 -1.65
CA GLU A 55 3.75 -10.23 -2.00
C GLU A 55 4.17 -10.02 -3.44
N TRP A 56 5.48 -10.03 -3.65
CA TRP A 56 6.11 -9.81 -4.96
C TRP A 56 7.04 -10.97 -5.29
N GLU A 57 7.10 -11.34 -6.57
CA GLU A 57 7.98 -12.43 -7.03
C GLU A 57 9.45 -12.16 -6.74
N SER A 58 9.84 -10.90 -6.79
CA SER A 58 11.24 -10.50 -6.61
C SER A 58 11.34 -9.06 -6.13
N LYS A 59 12.52 -8.69 -5.67
CA LYS A 59 12.82 -7.31 -5.31
C LYS A 59 12.76 -6.38 -6.53
N GLU A 60 13.12 -6.90 -7.69
CA GLU A 60 13.02 -6.16 -8.96
C GLU A 60 11.58 -5.81 -9.27
N ALA A 61 10.64 -6.75 -9.11
CA ALA A 61 9.22 -6.49 -9.32
C ALA A 61 8.69 -5.43 -8.36
N LEU A 62 9.08 -5.49 -7.09
CA LEU A 62 8.73 -4.47 -6.10
C LEU A 62 9.29 -3.11 -6.51
N ASN A 63 10.55 -3.05 -6.94
CA ASN A 63 11.16 -1.79 -7.36
C ASN A 63 10.46 -1.21 -8.59
N ASN A 64 10.04 -2.04 -9.53
CA ASN A 64 9.27 -1.61 -10.69
C ASN A 64 7.94 -0.99 -10.28
N HIS A 65 7.31 -1.54 -9.24
CA HIS A 65 6.07 -0.98 -8.68
C HIS A 65 6.32 0.40 -8.07
N THR A 66 7.29 0.53 -7.17
CA THR A 66 7.56 1.79 -6.47
C THR A 66 8.11 2.87 -7.40
N ASN A 67 8.69 2.50 -8.54
CA ASN A 67 9.17 3.43 -9.55
C ASN A 67 8.17 3.71 -10.67
N SER A 68 6.99 3.09 -10.63
CA SER A 68 5.98 3.26 -11.67
C SER A 68 5.31 4.63 -11.61
N ASP A 69 4.83 5.10 -12.76
CA ASP A 69 4.13 6.38 -12.86
C ASP A 69 2.83 6.37 -12.04
N TYR A 70 2.09 5.26 -12.09
CA TYR A 70 0.84 5.18 -11.35
C TYR A 70 1.06 5.25 -9.83
N TYR A 71 2.10 4.61 -9.34
CA TYR A 71 2.43 4.65 -7.91
C TYR A 71 2.79 6.07 -7.48
N HIS A 72 3.69 6.70 -8.22
CA HIS A 72 4.10 8.08 -7.93
C HIS A 72 2.92 9.05 -7.97
N LYS A 73 2.04 8.89 -8.95
CA LYS A 73 0.86 9.75 -9.09
C LYS A 73 -0.06 9.62 -7.86
N ILE A 74 -0.43 8.40 -7.51
CA ILE A 74 -1.37 8.16 -6.40
C ILE A 74 -0.75 8.59 -5.07
N VAL A 75 0.51 8.23 -4.83
CA VAL A 75 1.20 8.61 -3.59
C VAL A 75 1.34 10.13 -3.47
N SER A 76 1.68 10.81 -4.56
CA SER A 76 1.79 12.27 -4.56
C SER A 76 0.44 12.94 -4.25
N GLU A 77 -0.63 12.43 -4.85
CA GLU A 77 -1.98 12.95 -4.59
C GLU A 77 -2.40 12.69 -3.14
N SER A 78 -2.03 11.54 -2.56
CA SER A 78 -2.38 11.20 -1.19
C SER A 78 -1.64 12.06 -0.16
N ALA A 79 -0.51 12.64 -0.52
CA ALA A 79 0.31 13.43 0.40
C ALA A 79 -0.45 14.60 1.04
N GLU A 80 -1.42 15.18 0.33
CA GLU A 80 -2.25 16.27 0.85
C GLU A 80 -3.14 15.85 2.03
N TYR A 81 -3.47 14.57 2.09
CA TYR A 81 -4.42 14.03 3.07
C TYR A 81 -3.75 13.33 4.24
N ILE A 82 -2.48 12.97 4.09
CA ILE A 82 -1.74 12.23 5.10
C ILE A 82 -1.32 13.16 6.24
N THR A 83 -1.63 12.75 7.47
CA THR A 83 -1.24 13.49 8.67
C THR A 83 -0.07 12.83 9.40
N GLN A 84 0.21 11.56 9.08
CA GLN A 84 1.29 10.79 9.69
C GLN A 84 1.88 9.86 8.64
N MET A 85 3.21 9.80 8.59
CA MET A 85 3.92 8.96 7.63
C MET A 85 3.61 7.47 7.86
N PRO A 86 3.37 6.71 6.77
CA PRO A 86 3.18 5.27 6.89
C PRO A 86 4.44 4.56 7.39
N GLU A 87 4.22 3.46 8.12
CA GLU A 87 5.32 2.56 8.50
C GLU A 87 5.38 1.43 7.46
N VAL A 88 6.51 1.29 6.79
CA VAL A 88 6.69 0.29 5.75
C VAL A 88 7.78 -0.68 6.14
N HIS A 89 7.46 -1.97 6.10
CA HIS A 89 8.41 -3.04 6.37
C HIS A 89 8.53 -3.94 5.16
N ILE A 90 9.75 -4.06 4.63
CA ILE A 90 10.06 -5.01 3.58
C ILE A 90 10.62 -6.24 4.26
N CYS A 91 9.92 -7.35 4.13
CA CYS A 91 10.17 -8.56 4.91
C CYS A 91 10.63 -9.71 4.03
N LYS A 92 11.41 -10.62 4.61
CA LYS A 92 11.67 -11.91 4.00
C LYS A 92 11.15 -13.00 4.93
N LYS A 93 10.61 -14.05 4.36
CA LYS A 93 10.10 -15.17 5.14
C LYS A 93 11.25 -15.93 5.81
N VAL A 94 11.11 -16.21 7.10
CA VAL A 94 12.11 -16.96 7.89
C VAL A 94 11.57 -18.27 8.46
N LEU A 95 10.25 -18.44 8.43
CA LEU A 95 9.60 -19.67 8.95
C LEU A 95 8.57 -20.19 7.94
#